data_b0a9b872c889920cead57b5b9803e0f3
#
_entry.id   b0a9b872c889920cead57b5b9803e0f3
#
_cell.length_a   1.000
_cell.length_b   1.000
_cell.length_c   1.000
_cell.angle_alpha   90.00
_cell.angle_beta   90.00
_cell.angle_gamma   90.00
#
_symmetry.space_group_name_H-M   'P 1'
#
loop_
_entity.id
_entity.type
_entity.pdbx_description
1 polymer ?
#
loop_
_entity_poly.entity_id
_entity_poly.type
_entity_poly.pdbx_seq_one_letter_code
_entity_poly.pdbx_strand_id
1 'polypeptide(L)'
;MPAIRKPRKKTVIITGAVLLALFIGWFFTAFQLFYNVHTAAPKQADAVVMLGGASKERMLDAMMIRFDLKAPYLVLSNTDTPGNASADEYCDTHSNKEIYPDVICFTPVPMDTRGEATALAQLTKDYQWKNVIVVTSSYHIKRAGLLLQQCVDADVTMVSTTPQFTPWQWFRRFIIETGGLIDVNLNPQCETK
;
A
#
# COMPACT_ATOMS: atom_id res chain seq x y z
N MET A 1 17.26 -7.87 -49.97
CA MET A 1 16.91 -7.11 -48.75
C MET A 1 15.58 -6.40 -49.01
N PRO A 2 14.53 -6.59 -48.23
CA PRO A 2 13.26 -5.89 -48.45
C PRO A 2 13.45 -4.40 -48.09
N ALA A 3 13.06 -3.53 -48.98
CA ALA A 3 13.11 -2.07 -48.80
C ALA A 3 12.12 -1.66 -47.70
N ILE A 4 12.61 -1.10 -46.57
CA ILE A 4 11.77 -0.55 -45.51
C ILE A 4 11.08 0.70 -46.08
N ARG A 5 9.78 0.59 -46.37
CA ARG A 5 8.95 1.69 -46.81
C ARG A 5 8.87 2.76 -45.69
N LYS A 6 9.31 3.97 -45.94
CA LYS A 6 9.16 5.12 -45.02
C LYS A 6 7.66 5.34 -44.73
N PRO A 7 7.27 5.48 -43.45
CA PRO A 7 5.86 5.69 -43.09
C PRO A 7 5.37 7.04 -43.66
N ARG A 8 4.10 7.09 -44.08
CA ARG A 8 3.50 8.32 -44.59
C ARG A 8 3.37 9.35 -43.45
N LYS A 9 3.68 10.62 -43.67
CA LYS A 9 3.59 11.70 -42.66
C LYS A 9 2.27 11.69 -41.86
N LYS A 10 1.13 11.47 -42.55
CA LYS A 10 -0.20 11.35 -41.92
C LYS A 10 -0.25 10.19 -40.91
N THR A 11 0.32 9.04 -41.25
CA THR A 11 0.34 7.87 -40.35
C THR A 11 1.14 8.17 -39.07
N VAL A 12 2.30 8.83 -39.20
CA VAL A 12 3.13 9.22 -38.03
C VAL A 12 2.37 10.19 -37.10
N ILE A 13 1.68 11.19 -37.69
CA ILE A 13 0.90 12.16 -36.90
C ILE A 13 -0.25 11.46 -36.16
N ILE A 14 -1.01 10.61 -36.87
CA ILE A 14 -2.12 9.87 -36.24
C ILE A 14 -1.62 8.95 -35.12
N THR A 15 -0.55 8.18 -35.37
CA THR A 15 0.05 7.32 -34.34
C THR A 15 0.51 8.15 -33.14
N GLY A 16 1.18 9.27 -33.35
CA GLY A 16 1.60 10.17 -32.29
C GLY A 16 0.42 10.73 -31.47
N ALA A 17 -0.66 11.14 -32.15
CA ALA A 17 -1.86 11.63 -31.49
C ALA A 17 -2.55 10.53 -30.64
N VAL A 18 -2.62 9.31 -31.15
CA VAL A 18 -3.19 8.16 -30.41
C VAL A 18 -2.35 7.84 -29.18
N LEU A 19 -1.02 7.76 -29.32
CA LEU A 19 -0.12 7.51 -28.17
C LEU A 19 -0.23 8.60 -27.10
N LEU A 20 -0.31 9.85 -27.50
CA LEU A 20 -0.50 10.97 -26.58
C LEU A 20 -1.85 10.88 -25.86
N ALA A 21 -2.93 10.54 -26.55
CA ALA A 21 -4.25 10.37 -25.94
C ALA A 21 -4.25 9.20 -24.93
N LEU A 22 -3.61 8.08 -25.26
CA LEU A 22 -3.46 6.94 -24.35
C LEU A 22 -2.63 7.31 -23.10
N PHE A 23 -1.55 8.06 -23.28
CA PHE A 23 -0.72 8.53 -22.18
C PHE A 23 -1.50 9.47 -21.24
N ILE A 24 -2.25 10.43 -21.81
CA ILE A 24 -3.09 11.35 -21.02
C ILE A 24 -4.16 10.57 -20.25
N GLY A 25 -4.83 9.62 -20.89
CA GLY A 25 -5.83 8.75 -20.25
C GLY A 25 -5.25 7.94 -19.12
N TRP A 26 -4.09 7.29 -19.33
CA TRP A 26 -3.38 6.56 -18.28
C TRP A 26 -2.96 7.49 -17.13
N PHE A 27 -2.37 8.65 -17.43
CA PHE A 27 -1.91 9.58 -16.40
C PHE A 27 -3.06 10.10 -15.54
N PHE A 28 -4.19 10.45 -16.16
CA PHE A 28 -5.39 10.86 -15.42
C PHE A 28 -5.92 9.74 -14.53
N THR A 29 -5.99 8.51 -15.04
CA THR A 29 -6.42 7.35 -14.26
C THR A 29 -5.47 7.08 -13.09
N ALA A 30 -4.16 7.11 -13.32
CA ALA A 30 -3.15 6.94 -12.29
C ALA A 30 -3.23 8.04 -11.22
N PHE A 31 -3.47 9.30 -11.63
CA PHE A 31 -3.69 10.40 -10.70
C PHE A 31 -4.89 10.17 -9.78
N GLN A 32 -6.01 9.70 -10.32
CA GLN A 32 -7.20 9.40 -9.52
C GLN A 32 -7.00 8.20 -8.59
N LEU A 33 -6.27 7.18 -9.04
CA LEU A 33 -6.07 5.95 -8.27
C LEU A 33 -5.03 6.09 -7.15
N PHE A 34 -4.01 6.96 -7.34
CA PHE A 34 -2.82 6.98 -6.47
C PHE A 34 -2.60 8.30 -5.74
N TYR A 35 -3.07 9.40 -6.29
CA TYR A 35 -2.93 10.72 -5.67
C TYR A 35 -4.23 11.21 -5.04
N ASN A 36 -5.31 11.24 -5.80
CA ASN A 36 -6.62 11.74 -5.36
C ASN A 36 -7.43 10.63 -4.68
N VAL A 37 -6.84 9.99 -3.67
CA VAL A 37 -7.45 8.86 -2.98
C VAL A 37 -8.35 9.36 -1.86
N HIS A 38 -9.60 8.91 -1.86
CA HIS A 38 -10.53 9.11 -0.77
C HIS A 38 -10.69 7.79 -0.01
N THR A 39 -10.42 7.82 1.28
CA THR A 39 -10.62 6.69 2.18
C THR A 39 -11.79 6.98 3.13
N ALA A 40 -12.50 5.94 3.54
CA ALA A 40 -13.55 6.07 4.54
C ALA A 40 -12.96 6.55 5.88
N ALA A 41 -13.73 7.30 6.63
CA ALA A 41 -13.35 7.63 8.00
C ALA A 41 -13.24 6.34 8.82
N PRO A 42 -12.13 6.12 9.53
CA PRO A 42 -11.95 4.93 10.34
C PRO A 42 -12.98 4.91 11.47
N LYS A 43 -13.50 3.70 11.76
CA LYS A 43 -14.40 3.45 12.87
C LYS A 43 -13.68 2.63 13.94
N GLN A 44 -14.42 2.13 14.91
CA GLN A 44 -13.86 1.23 15.91
C GLN A 44 -13.13 0.05 15.27
N ALA A 45 -11.95 -0.30 15.78
CA ALA A 45 -11.11 -1.39 15.29
C ALA A 45 -10.45 -2.13 16.45
N ASP A 46 -10.16 -3.41 16.22
CA ASP A 46 -9.40 -4.26 17.13
C ASP A 46 -7.91 -3.92 17.10
N ALA A 47 -7.42 -3.52 15.92
CA ALA A 47 -6.02 -3.14 15.73
C ALA A 47 -5.87 -2.05 14.67
N VAL A 48 -4.84 -1.21 14.86
CA VAL A 48 -4.32 -0.31 13.82
C VAL A 48 -2.99 -0.87 13.33
N VAL A 49 -2.92 -1.17 12.05
CA VAL A 49 -1.80 -1.80 11.38
C VAL A 49 -1.11 -0.78 10.48
N MET A 50 0.19 -0.62 10.61
CA MET A 50 0.99 0.19 9.69
C MET A 50 1.80 -0.72 8.78
N LEU A 51 1.59 -0.61 7.48
CA LEU A 51 2.40 -1.32 6.49
C LEU A 51 3.77 -0.66 6.33
N GLY A 52 4.78 -1.46 6.01
CA GLY A 52 6.17 -1.01 5.87
C GLY A 52 6.42 -0.03 4.74
N GLY A 53 7.52 0.70 4.85
CA GLY A 53 7.92 1.80 3.98
C GLY A 53 7.27 3.13 4.35
N ALA A 54 7.93 4.26 4.06
CA ALA A 54 7.49 5.62 4.40
C ALA A 54 7.04 5.76 5.88
N SER A 55 7.71 5.05 6.80
CA SER A 55 7.27 4.94 8.21
C SER A 55 7.24 6.28 8.94
N LYS A 56 8.12 7.22 8.58
CA LYS A 56 8.15 8.55 9.19
C LYS A 56 6.81 9.28 9.09
N GLU A 57 6.09 9.10 7.98
CA GLU A 57 4.79 9.73 7.75
C GLU A 57 3.66 8.85 8.31
N ARG A 58 3.70 7.55 8.04
CA ARG A 58 2.62 6.62 8.40
C ARG A 58 2.48 6.40 9.90
N MET A 59 3.59 6.43 10.62
CA MET A 59 3.63 6.11 12.05
C MET A 59 2.83 7.10 12.89
N LEU A 60 2.98 8.40 12.59
CA LEU A 60 2.24 9.43 13.30
C LEU A 60 0.73 9.23 13.12
N ASP A 61 0.29 9.03 11.87
CA ASP A 61 -1.13 8.81 11.58
C ASP A 61 -1.66 7.53 12.22
N ALA A 62 -0.88 6.44 12.20
CA ALA A 62 -1.26 5.18 12.85
C ALA A 62 -1.42 5.34 14.36
N MET A 63 -0.49 6.02 15.01
CA MET A 63 -0.55 6.30 16.45
C MET A 63 -1.74 7.21 16.81
N MET A 64 -1.98 8.28 16.03
CA MET A 64 -3.11 9.17 16.24
C MET A 64 -4.44 8.42 16.10
N ILE A 65 -4.62 7.65 15.04
CA ILE A 65 -5.82 6.86 14.80
C ILE A 65 -6.04 5.86 15.94
N ARG A 66 -4.99 5.17 16.36
CA ARG A 66 -5.08 4.25 17.50
C ARG A 66 -5.55 4.96 18.77
N PHE A 67 -4.96 6.11 19.07
CA PHE A 67 -5.29 6.90 20.26
C PHE A 67 -6.75 7.39 20.22
N ASP A 68 -7.16 8.00 19.10
CA ASP A 68 -8.49 8.59 18.94
C ASP A 68 -9.60 7.52 19.02
N LEU A 69 -9.37 6.37 18.43
CA LEU A 69 -10.34 5.26 18.41
C LEU A 69 -10.19 4.31 19.60
N LYS A 70 -9.17 4.51 20.45
CA LYS A 70 -8.82 3.63 21.56
C LYS A 70 -8.68 2.17 21.11
N ALA A 71 -8.08 1.97 19.93
CA ALA A 71 -7.86 0.62 19.43
C ALA A 71 -6.84 -0.11 20.31
N PRO A 72 -7.13 -1.36 20.73
CA PRO A 72 -6.29 -2.10 21.68
C PRO A 72 -4.85 -2.28 21.17
N TYR A 73 -4.68 -2.60 19.89
CA TYR A 73 -3.37 -2.98 19.35
C TYR A 73 -2.82 -1.99 18.33
N LEU A 74 -1.51 -1.73 18.40
CA LEU A 74 -0.70 -1.12 17.35
C LEU A 74 0.17 -2.22 16.72
N VAL A 75 0.04 -2.40 15.42
CA VAL A 75 0.74 -3.46 14.67
C VAL A 75 1.64 -2.82 13.63
N LEU A 76 2.92 -3.13 13.67
CA LEU A 76 3.92 -2.50 12.83
C LEU A 76 4.65 -3.54 11.98
N SER A 77 4.73 -3.28 10.68
CA SER A 77 5.57 -4.05 9.77
C SER A 77 7.04 -3.64 9.97
N ASN A 78 7.87 -4.57 10.44
CA ASN A 78 9.31 -4.40 10.64
C ASN A 78 10.04 -4.96 9.42
N THR A 79 10.65 -4.09 8.61
CA THR A 79 11.22 -4.50 7.32
C THR A 79 12.72 -4.29 7.20
N ASP A 80 13.34 -3.63 8.16
CA ASP A 80 14.77 -3.27 8.16
C ASP A 80 15.20 -2.60 6.83
N THR A 81 14.33 -1.71 6.31
CA THR A 81 14.60 -0.96 5.10
C THR A 81 14.72 0.54 5.38
N PRO A 82 15.53 1.31 4.60
CA PRO A 82 15.70 2.74 4.84
C PRO A 82 14.39 3.54 4.86
N GLY A 83 13.37 3.10 4.14
CA GLY A 83 12.04 3.72 4.15
C GLY A 83 11.22 3.39 5.38
N ASN A 84 11.65 2.45 6.22
CA ASN A 84 10.91 1.95 7.39
C ASN A 84 11.60 2.25 8.73
N ALA A 85 12.69 2.98 8.73
CA ALA A 85 13.57 3.16 9.88
C ALA A 85 12.85 3.61 11.17
N SER A 86 11.83 4.48 11.08
CA SER A 86 11.09 4.93 12.27
C SER A 86 10.25 3.81 12.91
N ALA A 87 9.70 2.90 12.10
CA ALA A 87 8.95 1.76 12.63
C ALA A 87 9.88 0.67 13.15
N ASP A 88 10.99 0.43 12.45
CA ASP A 88 12.00 -0.55 12.85
C ASP A 88 12.61 -0.16 14.20
N GLU A 89 13.01 1.11 14.39
CA GLU A 89 13.50 1.66 15.68
C GLU A 89 12.43 1.56 16.79
N TYR A 90 11.17 1.86 16.45
CA TYR A 90 10.10 1.71 17.42
C TYR A 90 9.90 0.26 17.83
N CYS A 91 9.96 -0.66 16.89
CA CYS A 91 9.88 -2.09 17.16
C CYS A 91 11.04 -2.59 18.04
N ASP A 92 12.26 -2.14 17.79
CA ASP A 92 13.45 -2.51 18.58
C ASP A 92 13.30 -2.08 20.04
N THR A 93 12.71 -0.91 20.28
CA THR A 93 12.53 -0.37 21.62
C THR A 93 11.27 -0.87 22.34
N HIS A 94 10.24 -1.34 21.62
CA HIS A 94 8.95 -1.75 22.16
C HIS A 94 8.62 -3.24 21.92
N SER A 95 9.61 -4.07 21.63
CA SER A 95 9.42 -5.51 21.40
C SER A 95 9.16 -6.33 22.67
N ASN A 96 9.42 -5.77 23.86
CA ASN A 96 9.16 -6.46 25.12
C ASN A 96 7.66 -6.50 25.42
N LYS A 97 7.03 -7.65 25.20
CA LYS A 97 5.58 -7.86 25.40
C LYS A 97 5.12 -7.78 26.86
N GLU A 98 6.01 -7.91 27.83
CA GLU A 98 5.66 -7.72 29.25
C GLU A 98 5.44 -6.23 29.57
N ILE A 99 6.17 -5.35 28.88
CA ILE A 99 6.07 -3.89 29.07
C ILE A 99 5.07 -3.28 28.10
N TYR A 100 5.08 -3.75 26.84
CA TYR A 100 4.27 -3.23 25.73
C TYR A 100 3.39 -4.34 25.13
N PRO A 101 2.42 -4.90 25.87
CA PRO A 101 1.60 -6.02 25.40
C PRO A 101 0.69 -5.68 24.23
N ASP A 102 0.50 -4.39 23.99
CA ASP A 102 -0.37 -3.79 23.01
C ASP A 102 0.34 -3.37 21.71
N VAL A 103 1.66 -3.59 21.64
CA VAL A 103 2.48 -3.34 20.45
C VAL A 103 2.91 -4.69 19.85
N ILE A 104 2.60 -4.89 18.59
CA ILE A 104 2.94 -6.10 17.83
C ILE A 104 3.80 -5.71 16.64
N CYS A 105 5.04 -6.17 16.62
CA CYS A 105 5.92 -6.04 15.47
C CYS A 105 6.02 -7.37 14.74
N PHE A 106 5.91 -7.35 13.42
CA PHE A 106 6.05 -8.54 12.59
C PHE A 106 6.97 -8.29 11.39
N THR A 107 7.74 -9.31 11.04
CA THR A 107 8.59 -9.28 9.85
C THR A 107 7.90 -10.03 8.71
N PRO A 108 7.54 -9.36 7.61
CA PRO A 108 6.84 -10.00 6.50
C PRO A 108 7.72 -11.01 5.76
N VAL A 109 7.14 -12.12 5.32
CA VAL A 109 7.81 -13.13 4.50
C VAL A 109 6.88 -13.51 3.34
N PRO A 110 7.25 -13.21 2.08
CA PRO A 110 8.42 -12.44 1.65
C PRO A 110 8.42 -10.99 2.16
N MET A 111 9.58 -10.31 2.07
CA MET A 111 9.76 -8.92 2.53
C MET A 111 9.11 -7.91 1.55
N ASP A 112 7.83 -8.03 1.38
CA ASP A 112 7.01 -7.21 0.49
C ASP A 112 5.54 -7.16 0.96
N THR A 113 4.67 -6.47 0.22
CA THR A 113 3.25 -6.32 0.58
C THR A 113 2.48 -7.66 0.55
N ARG A 114 2.95 -8.67 -0.18
CA ARG A 114 2.35 -10.01 -0.18
C ARG A 114 2.59 -10.70 1.16
N GLY A 115 3.82 -10.62 1.64
CA GLY A 115 4.17 -11.12 2.98
C GLY A 115 3.45 -10.36 4.10
N GLU A 116 3.28 -9.04 3.96
CA GLU A 116 2.49 -8.24 4.91
C GLU A 116 1.03 -8.70 4.97
N ALA A 117 0.41 -8.94 3.80
CA ALA A 117 -0.97 -9.43 3.74
C ALA A 117 -1.13 -10.82 4.37
N THR A 118 -0.17 -11.72 4.12
CA THR A 118 -0.16 -13.07 4.71
C THR A 118 0.05 -13.01 6.24
N ALA A 119 0.98 -12.18 6.70
CA ALA A 119 1.24 -12.00 8.13
C ALA A 119 0.01 -11.41 8.85
N LEU A 120 -0.64 -10.40 8.24
CA LEU A 120 -1.85 -9.82 8.83
C LEU A 120 -3.01 -10.83 8.84
N ALA A 121 -3.15 -11.64 7.80
CA ALA A 121 -4.15 -12.73 7.79
C ALA A 121 -3.92 -13.72 8.95
N GLN A 122 -2.68 -14.05 9.28
CA GLN A 122 -2.37 -14.89 10.42
C GLN A 122 -2.67 -14.18 11.75
N LEU A 123 -2.24 -12.92 11.90
CA LEU A 123 -2.50 -12.15 13.12
C LEU A 123 -4.00 -11.99 13.40
N THR A 124 -4.81 -11.71 12.36
CA THR A 124 -6.27 -11.59 12.55
C THR A 124 -6.91 -12.88 13.04
N LYS A 125 -6.39 -14.04 12.64
CA LYS A 125 -6.83 -15.36 13.15
C LYS A 125 -6.38 -15.60 14.57
N ASP A 126 -5.11 -15.36 14.87
CA ASP A 126 -4.50 -15.66 16.18
C ASP A 126 -5.12 -14.80 17.30
N TYR A 127 -5.40 -13.53 16.99
CA TYR A 127 -6.02 -12.57 17.92
C TYR A 127 -7.54 -12.48 17.78
N GLN A 128 -8.13 -13.21 16.84
CA GLN A 128 -9.57 -13.22 16.57
C GLN A 128 -10.14 -11.83 16.22
N TRP A 129 -9.33 -10.97 15.60
CA TRP A 129 -9.77 -9.64 15.20
C TRP A 129 -10.83 -9.69 14.11
N LYS A 130 -11.82 -8.80 14.22
CA LYS A 130 -12.91 -8.67 13.27
C LYS A 130 -12.81 -7.41 12.42
N ASN A 131 -12.23 -6.36 12.99
CA ASN A 131 -12.10 -5.07 12.34
C ASN A 131 -10.66 -4.57 12.49
N VAL A 132 -9.98 -4.30 11.39
CA VAL A 132 -8.63 -3.76 11.39
C VAL A 132 -8.55 -2.50 10.52
N ILE A 133 -7.83 -1.51 11.00
CA ILE A 133 -7.49 -0.33 10.22
C ILE A 133 -6.08 -0.50 9.70
N VAL A 134 -5.89 -0.33 8.40
CA VAL A 134 -4.57 -0.45 7.78
C VAL A 134 -4.13 0.89 7.21
N VAL A 135 -3.04 1.42 7.76
CA VAL A 135 -2.45 2.71 7.41
C VAL A 135 -1.31 2.50 6.41
N THR A 136 -1.41 3.19 5.27
CA THR A 136 -0.37 3.18 4.24
C THR A 136 -0.41 4.47 3.42
N SER A 137 0.57 4.69 2.53
CA SER A 137 0.59 5.89 1.69
C SER A 137 -0.46 5.83 0.57
N SER A 138 -0.99 6.98 0.16
CA SER A 138 -2.06 7.10 -0.83
C SER A 138 -1.75 6.36 -2.14
N TYR A 139 -0.52 6.44 -2.65
CA TYR A 139 -0.12 5.72 -3.85
C TYR A 139 -0.22 4.19 -3.71
N HIS A 140 -0.11 3.67 -2.50
CA HIS A 140 -0.07 2.24 -2.22
C HIS A 140 -1.42 1.62 -1.86
N ILE A 141 -2.40 2.43 -1.51
CA ILE A 141 -3.73 2.02 -1.01
C ILE A 141 -4.39 0.94 -1.87
N LYS A 142 -4.39 1.12 -3.20
CA LYS A 142 -5.12 0.21 -4.09
C LYS A 142 -4.47 -1.17 -4.14
N ARG A 143 -3.14 -1.24 -4.28
CA ARG A 143 -2.42 -2.50 -4.34
C ARG A 143 -2.44 -3.24 -3.01
N ALA A 144 -2.18 -2.55 -1.91
CA ALA A 144 -2.25 -3.14 -0.58
C ALA A 144 -3.67 -3.61 -0.25
N GLY A 145 -4.69 -2.78 -0.54
CA GLY A 145 -6.07 -3.15 -0.30
C GLY A 145 -6.52 -4.40 -1.05
N LEU A 146 -6.11 -4.58 -2.32
CA LEU A 146 -6.41 -5.80 -3.08
C LEU A 146 -5.75 -7.04 -2.46
N LEU A 147 -4.48 -6.97 -2.05
CA LEU A 147 -3.80 -8.09 -1.41
C LEU A 147 -4.44 -8.45 -0.07
N LEU A 148 -4.81 -7.45 0.73
CA LEU A 148 -5.48 -7.69 1.99
C LEU A 148 -6.87 -8.30 1.80
N GLN A 149 -7.64 -7.87 0.81
CA GLN A 149 -8.92 -8.48 0.46
C GLN A 149 -8.80 -9.95 0.05
N GLN A 150 -7.69 -10.32 -0.59
CA GLN A 150 -7.42 -11.72 -0.96
C GLN A 150 -7.11 -12.60 0.26
N CYS A 151 -6.44 -12.07 1.27
CA CYS A 151 -5.84 -12.87 2.33
C CYS A 151 -6.52 -12.75 3.70
N VAL A 152 -7.05 -11.58 4.04
CA VAL A 152 -7.53 -11.27 5.40
C VAL A 152 -9.03 -11.52 5.54
N ASP A 153 -9.45 -12.26 6.56
CA ASP A 153 -10.86 -12.58 6.86
C ASP A 153 -11.58 -11.48 7.66
N ALA A 154 -10.83 -10.57 8.26
CA ALA A 154 -11.40 -9.45 9.01
C ALA A 154 -11.87 -8.33 8.06
N ASP A 155 -12.74 -7.46 8.55
CA ASP A 155 -13.12 -6.23 7.85
C ASP A 155 -11.94 -5.24 7.89
N VAL A 156 -11.42 -4.88 6.70
CA VAL A 156 -10.23 -4.05 6.55
C VAL A 156 -10.63 -2.64 6.11
N THR A 157 -10.43 -1.67 6.98
CA THR A 157 -10.55 -0.25 6.63
C THR A 157 -9.18 0.32 6.26
N MET A 158 -9.01 0.72 5.00
CA MET A 158 -7.77 1.33 4.53
C MET A 158 -7.76 2.83 4.81
N VAL A 159 -6.65 3.33 5.39
CA VAL A 159 -6.42 4.76 5.63
C VAL A 159 -5.13 5.19 4.93
N SER A 160 -5.22 6.30 4.20
CA SER A 160 -4.09 6.82 3.43
C SER A 160 -3.41 7.99 4.10
N THR A 161 -2.08 7.96 4.16
CA THR A 161 -1.24 9.14 4.37
C THR A 161 -0.84 9.75 3.03
N THR A 162 -0.63 11.06 2.97
CA THR A 162 -0.22 11.73 1.73
C THR A 162 1.25 12.14 1.83
N PRO A 163 2.15 11.49 1.10
CA PRO A 163 3.57 11.80 1.14
C PRO A 163 3.89 13.14 0.46
N GLN A 164 4.90 13.83 0.98
CA GLN A 164 5.44 15.07 0.43
C GLN A 164 6.40 14.76 -0.73
N PHE A 165 5.88 14.42 -1.89
CA PHE A 165 6.65 14.06 -3.07
C PHE A 165 6.74 15.19 -4.08
N THR A 166 7.88 15.30 -4.77
CA THR A 166 8.02 16.12 -5.97
C THR A 166 7.21 15.52 -7.13
N PRO A 167 6.86 16.32 -8.17
CA PRO A 167 6.14 15.80 -9.33
C PRO A 167 6.81 14.60 -10.00
N TRP A 168 8.14 14.55 -10.02
CA TRP A 168 8.90 13.43 -10.57
C TRP A 168 8.78 12.15 -9.71
N GLN A 169 8.79 12.28 -8.39
CA GLN A 169 8.58 11.16 -7.48
C GLN A 169 7.17 10.59 -7.62
N TRP A 170 6.16 11.46 -7.76
CA TRP A 170 4.78 11.04 -8.06
C TRP A 170 4.67 10.29 -9.37
N PHE A 171 5.27 10.80 -10.45
CA PHE A 171 5.26 10.13 -11.74
C PHE A 171 5.88 8.72 -11.67
N ARG A 172 7.03 8.59 -11.00
CA ARG A 172 7.64 7.27 -10.76
C ARG A 172 6.72 6.34 -9.97
N ARG A 173 6.03 6.84 -8.95
CA ARG A 173 5.07 6.05 -8.18
C ARG A 173 3.90 5.59 -9.02
N PHE A 174 3.36 6.42 -9.90
CA PHE A 174 2.30 6.03 -10.82
C PHE A 174 2.70 4.84 -11.70
N ILE A 175 3.92 4.85 -12.23
CA ILE A 175 4.43 3.73 -13.04
C ILE A 175 4.54 2.46 -12.18
N ILE A 176 5.18 2.55 -11.00
CA ILE A 176 5.41 1.40 -10.10
C ILE A 176 4.09 0.80 -9.65
N GLU A 177 3.15 1.63 -9.18
CA GLU A 177 1.88 1.12 -8.66
C GLU A 177 0.94 0.64 -9.76
N THR A 178 1.00 1.21 -10.98
CA THR A 178 0.29 0.65 -12.13
C THR A 178 0.78 -0.77 -12.43
N GLY A 179 2.10 -0.99 -12.48
CA GLY A 179 2.67 -2.33 -12.65
C GLY A 179 2.31 -3.28 -11.52
N GLY A 180 2.38 -2.80 -10.27
CA GLY A 180 2.01 -3.57 -9.09
C GLY A 180 0.53 -3.95 -9.05
N LEU A 181 -0.38 -3.09 -9.48
CA LEU A 181 -1.80 -3.42 -9.61
C LEU A 181 -2.05 -4.51 -10.66
N ILE A 182 -1.37 -4.43 -11.81
CA ILE A 182 -1.46 -5.45 -12.84
C ILE A 182 -0.97 -6.79 -12.28
N ASP A 183 0.19 -6.79 -11.61
CA ASP A 183 0.76 -8.01 -11.03
C ASP A 183 -0.17 -8.66 -9.99
N VAL A 184 -0.73 -7.89 -9.05
CA VAL A 184 -1.64 -8.43 -8.02
C VAL A 184 -2.92 -9.02 -8.61
N ASN A 185 -3.43 -8.46 -9.73
CA ASN A 185 -4.60 -9.01 -10.40
C ASN A 185 -4.30 -10.28 -11.21
N LEU A 186 -3.09 -10.37 -11.79
CA LEU A 186 -2.69 -11.55 -12.57
C LEU A 186 -2.18 -12.70 -11.69
N ASN A 187 -1.58 -12.35 -10.56
CA ASN A 187 -0.95 -13.29 -9.63
C ASN A 187 -1.49 -13.04 -8.21
N PRO A 188 -2.70 -13.49 -7.87
CA PRO A 188 -3.23 -13.34 -6.52
C PRO A 188 -2.36 -14.07 -5.49
N GLN A 189 -2.23 -13.51 -4.28
CA GLN A 189 -1.38 -14.09 -3.22
C GLN A 189 -2.08 -15.21 -2.46
N CYS A 190 -3.36 -15.05 -2.19
CA CYS A 190 -4.17 -16.01 -1.48
C CYS A 190 -5.33 -16.44 -2.37
N GLU A 191 -5.88 -17.64 -2.16
CA GLU A 191 -7.08 -18.04 -2.86
C GLU A 191 -8.20 -17.04 -2.58
N THR A 192 -8.82 -16.54 -3.64
CA THR A 192 -10.01 -15.68 -3.52
C THR A 192 -11.11 -16.47 -2.83
N LYS A 193 -11.64 -15.92 -1.74
CA LYS A 193 -12.72 -16.48 -0.95
C LYS A 193 -14.03 -16.49 -1.71
#